data_17a9f38613656db102c69d3972aec766
#
_entry.id   17a9f38613656db102c69d3972aec766
#
_cell.length_a   1.000
_cell.length_b   1.000
_cell.length_c   1.000
_cell.angle_alpha   90.00
_cell.angle_beta   90.00
_cell.angle_gamma   90.00
#
_symmetry.space_group_name_H-M   'P 1'
#
loop_
_entity.id
_entity.type
_entity.pdbx_description
1 polymer ?
#
loop_
_entity_poly.entity_id
_entity_poly.type
_entity_poly.pdbx_seq_one_letter_code
_entity_poly.pdbx_strand_id
1 'polypeptide(L)'
;MEFSDTYTVVKRVEDMCKDMDIEFIRAQSILSPKETWKKFGPPAQKIRWCCSVHKTTPQILKLREILNKTDFRGMAFTGIRAEESASRAEYKDISFGEKVRGQFSCHPVLEWNSAELFLYIYTHKLILNEAYKKGNSRAGCLVCPLAGYKNMWFKEQSYSHNDNEEYTTTLYNKLIKETSSKSFLSREAEDEYINIAGWKARRSGRELNISQEVMSDLENNGILKVTIQSPKTDWREWMKTVGPYDIIDNNHFNIEWDGTLYSVAITYRGKSLEFEMKVGNTKSEIQLKKSFKIALRKTAYCIGCQVCEANCPHGFISIKNGSVHISDNCYKCRKCHDIDYGCLLANSNKLPKNINKMGSINRYANLGVEYDWVKQYFKNQDDFWTSHELGTNKVKNLRAFLNDASLMEKNKFSKFALVVDSIGIETPVAWALILCNLVYSSEFNWWVTHVEFNIVYTTDMLKELLVDENDTAKTHITSAFKNILISNQILSKQIGLGICDYNIKNDKRYLNSVKRTAWQNADAKVILYSLYKFAEACGDYYQFTLTRLMDTTVDSDGVSPIQIFGLDKDTMTSILKGLATNYPDYISVAFTLDLDNINLRHEKSSADVLGLF
;
A
#
# COMPACT_ATOMS: atom_id res chain seq x y z
N MET A 1 -8.78 11.30 -22.24
CA MET A 1 -8.14 11.86 -21.05
C MET A 1 -6.76 11.27 -20.90
N GLU A 2 -5.87 11.73 -21.69
CA GLU A 2 -4.48 11.30 -21.69
C GLU A 2 -3.65 12.43 -21.11
N PHE A 3 -2.46 12.12 -20.63
CA PHE A 3 -1.51 13.15 -20.27
C PHE A 3 -1.13 14.03 -21.48
N SER A 4 -1.34 13.51 -22.67
CA SER A 4 -1.13 14.18 -23.93
C SER A 4 -2.22 13.80 -24.91
N ASP A 5 -2.51 14.67 -25.88
CA ASP A 5 -3.35 14.36 -27.03
C ASP A 5 -2.54 13.54 -28.06
N THR A 6 -2.12 12.37 -27.64
CA THR A 6 -1.43 11.43 -28.49
C THR A 6 -2.40 10.89 -29.54
N TYR A 7 -1.96 10.85 -30.79
CA TYR A 7 -2.77 10.43 -31.95
C TYR A 7 -3.88 11.41 -32.38
N THR A 8 -3.86 12.66 -31.94
CA THR A 8 -4.88 13.66 -32.28
C THR A 8 -6.32 13.22 -31.97
N VAL A 9 -6.48 12.41 -30.90
CA VAL A 9 -7.77 11.84 -30.54
C VAL A 9 -8.77 12.90 -30.13
N VAL A 10 -8.32 13.90 -29.36
CA VAL A 10 -9.19 15.00 -28.89
C VAL A 10 -9.78 15.75 -30.08
N LYS A 11 -8.96 16.13 -31.06
CA LYS A 11 -9.43 16.83 -32.26
C LYS A 11 -10.40 15.97 -33.07
N ARG A 12 -10.12 14.70 -33.27
CA ARG A 12 -10.99 13.77 -34.01
C ARG A 12 -12.34 13.60 -33.31
N VAL A 13 -12.37 13.52 -31.97
CA VAL A 13 -13.62 13.45 -31.20
C VAL A 13 -14.39 14.77 -31.28
N GLU A 14 -13.69 15.90 -31.23
CA GLU A 14 -14.31 17.23 -31.39
C GLU A 14 -14.98 17.37 -32.77
N ASP A 15 -14.28 16.99 -33.83
CA ASP A 15 -14.81 17.00 -35.21
C ASP A 15 -16.04 16.07 -35.32
N MET A 16 -15.97 14.88 -34.76
CA MET A 16 -17.10 13.94 -34.74
C MET A 16 -18.30 14.48 -33.95
N CYS A 17 -18.07 15.09 -32.79
CA CYS A 17 -19.15 15.71 -32.02
C CYS A 17 -19.82 16.83 -32.79
N LYS A 18 -19.05 17.63 -33.52
CA LYS A 18 -19.57 18.69 -34.39
C LYS A 18 -20.43 18.15 -35.54
N ASP A 19 -19.97 17.08 -36.18
CA ASP A 19 -20.72 16.42 -37.27
C ASP A 19 -22.04 15.79 -36.77
N MET A 20 -22.10 15.38 -35.50
CA MET A 20 -23.27 14.79 -34.88
C MET A 20 -24.15 15.80 -34.11
N ASP A 21 -23.84 17.10 -34.16
CA ASP A 21 -24.49 18.16 -33.37
C ASP A 21 -24.50 17.87 -31.86
N ILE A 22 -23.37 17.35 -31.37
CA ILE A 22 -23.16 17.06 -29.95
C ILE A 22 -22.19 18.08 -29.37
N GLU A 23 -22.53 18.66 -28.21
CA GLU A 23 -21.65 19.60 -27.53
C GLU A 23 -20.35 18.89 -27.07
N PHE A 24 -19.20 19.44 -27.47
CA PHE A 24 -17.88 18.98 -27.03
C PHE A 24 -17.31 19.89 -25.95
N ILE A 25 -17.02 19.31 -24.78
CA ILE A 25 -16.49 20.05 -23.64
C ILE A 25 -15.14 19.48 -23.24
N ARG A 26 -14.12 20.32 -23.20
CA ARG A 26 -12.79 19.98 -22.72
C ARG A 26 -12.60 20.41 -21.28
N ALA A 27 -12.29 19.45 -20.40
CA ALA A 27 -11.92 19.69 -19.00
C ALA A 27 -10.44 19.41 -18.79
N GLN A 28 -9.69 20.35 -18.21
CA GLN A 28 -8.26 20.25 -18.02
C GLN A 28 -7.86 20.69 -16.61
N SER A 29 -6.90 20.00 -16.01
CA SER A 29 -6.30 20.40 -14.72
C SER A 29 -5.54 21.71 -14.86
N ILE A 30 -5.59 22.54 -13.81
CA ILE A 30 -4.80 23.79 -13.73
C ILE A 30 -3.30 23.53 -13.56
N LEU A 31 -2.92 22.33 -13.10
CA LEU A 31 -1.53 21.91 -12.96
C LEU A 31 -1.12 21.06 -14.15
N SER A 32 0.10 21.27 -14.65
CA SER A 32 0.64 20.44 -15.73
C SER A 32 1.00 19.03 -15.23
N PRO A 33 0.91 17.99 -16.08
CA PRO A 33 1.36 16.65 -15.75
C PRO A 33 2.82 16.60 -15.30
N LYS A 34 3.71 17.35 -15.95
CA LYS A 34 5.14 17.43 -15.66
C LYS A 34 5.41 17.97 -14.25
N GLU A 35 4.73 19.06 -13.87
CA GLU A 35 4.87 19.65 -12.53
C GLU A 35 4.34 18.72 -11.43
N THR A 36 3.17 18.13 -11.66
CA THR A 36 2.59 17.20 -10.70
C THR A 36 3.43 15.93 -10.54
N TRP A 37 3.99 15.43 -11.64
CA TRP A 37 4.91 14.28 -11.58
C TRP A 37 6.16 14.57 -10.75
N LYS A 38 6.76 15.76 -10.92
CA LYS A 38 7.90 16.20 -10.10
C LYS A 38 7.57 16.30 -8.61
N LYS A 39 6.33 16.70 -8.29
CA LYS A 39 5.89 16.87 -6.91
C LYS A 39 5.46 15.55 -6.25
N PHE A 40 4.70 14.73 -6.96
CA PHE A 40 4.12 13.49 -6.45
C PHE A 40 5.01 12.26 -6.65
N GLY A 41 6.01 12.36 -7.52
CA GLY A 41 6.72 11.22 -8.06
C GLY A 41 5.88 10.42 -9.07
N PRO A 42 6.43 9.33 -9.65
CA PRO A 42 5.70 8.49 -10.59
C PRO A 42 4.40 7.95 -9.99
N PRO A 43 3.27 8.01 -10.71
CA PRO A 43 2.03 7.42 -10.23
C PRO A 43 2.18 5.90 -10.17
N ALA A 44 1.72 5.29 -9.08
CA ALA A 44 1.81 3.86 -8.86
C ALA A 44 0.41 3.21 -8.74
N GLN A 45 0.35 1.89 -8.73
CA GLN A 45 -0.92 1.17 -8.63
C GLN A 45 -1.71 1.57 -7.37
N LYS A 46 -1.02 1.75 -6.25
CA LYS A 46 -1.62 2.24 -5.00
C LYS A 46 -1.78 3.75 -4.96
N ILE A 47 -0.84 4.49 -5.55
CA ILE A 47 -0.76 5.95 -5.47
C ILE A 47 -1.17 6.56 -6.81
N ARG A 48 -2.46 6.49 -7.12
CA ARG A 48 -3.04 6.97 -8.39
C ARG A 48 -3.48 8.42 -8.35
N TRP A 49 -2.66 9.29 -7.77
CA TRP A 49 -2.93 10.72 -7.68
C TRP A 49 -3.29 11.34 -9.06
N CYS A 50 -2.72 10.82 -10.14
CA CYS A 50 -2.93 11.32 -11.50
C CYS A 50 -4.40 11.22 -11.95
N CYS A 51 -5.13 10.17 -11.56
CA CYS A 51 -6.55 10.04 -11.89
C CYS A 51 -7.38 11.09 -11.17
N SER A 52 -7.09 11.37 -9.90
CA SER A 52 -7.80 12.39 -9.13
C SER A 52 -7.50 13.80 -9.64
N VAL A 53 -6.21 14.12 -9.88
CA VAL A 53 -5.80 15.48 -10.26
C VAL A 53 -6.12 15.83 -11.72
N HIS A 54 -5.87 14.89 -12.66
CA HIS A 54 -5.93 15.18 -14.10
C HIS A 54 -7.17 14.64 -14.81
N LYS A 55 -8.00 13.83 -14.14
CA LYS A 55 -9.22 13.28 -14.74
C LYS A 55 -10.47 13.71 -14.00
N THR A 56 -10.62 13.25 -12.75
CA THR A 56 -11.87 13.43 -12.00
C THR A 56 -12.09 14.89 -11.60
N THR A 57 -11.08 15.54 -11.03
CA THR A 57 -11.20 16.93 -10.55
C THR A 57 -11.60 17.93 -11.64
N PRO A 58 -10.87 18.03 -12.78
CA PRO A 58 -11.26 19.00 -13.81
C PRO A 58 -12.62 18.71 -14.41
N GLN A 59 -13.01 17.45 -14.52
CA GLN A 59 -14.30 17.05 -15.02
C GLN A 59 -15.45 17.51 -14.11
N ILE A 60 -15.32 17.31 -12.80
CA ILE A 60 -16.33 17.75 -11.81
C ILE A 60 -16.45 19.27 -11.80
N LEU A 61 -15.32 19.98 -11.74
CA LEU A 61 -15.32 21.43 -11.67
C LEU A 61 -15.90 22.05 -12.95
N LYS A 62 -15.59 21.48 -14.12
CA LYS A 62 -16.14 21.94 -15.40
C LYS A 62 -17.65 21.69 -15.49
N LEU A 63 -18.13 20.54 -15.03
CA LEU A 63 -19.57 20.26 -14.97
C LEU A 63 -20.30 21.22 -14.03
N ARG A 64 -19.72 21.54 -12.86
CA ARG A 64 -20.29 22.55 -11.95
C ARG A 64 -20.37 23.93 -12.56
N GLU A 65 -19.33 24.32 -13.28
CA GLU A 65 -19.28 25.60 -14.01
C GLU A 65 -20.42 25.69 -15.04
N ILE A 66 -20.56 24.69 -15.90
CA ILE A 66 -21.54 24.66 -16.98
C ILE A 66 -22.96 24.61 -16.42
N LEU A 67 -23.20 23.76 -15.44
CA LEU A 67 -24.52 23.57 -14.84
C LEU A 67 -24.88 24.68 -13.83
N ASN A 68 -23.91 25.52 -13.47
CA ASN A 68 -24.01 26.51 -12.39
C ASN A 68 -24.58 25.88 -11.09
N LYS A 69 -24.13 24.68 -10.76
CA LYS A 69 -24.56 23.89 -9.59
C LYS A 69 -23.39 23.13 -8.98
N THR A 70 -23.27 23.18 -7.67
CA THR A 70 -22.27 22.40 -6.93
C THR A 70 -22.70 20.96 -6.70
N ASP A 71 -24.00 20.74 -6.56
CA ASP A 71 -24.64 19.43 -6.39
C ASP A 71 -25.41 19.08 -7.67
N PHE A 72 -24.75 18.45 -8.63
CA PHE A 72 -25.36 18.00 -9.88
C PHE A 72 -25.66 16.50 -9.82
N ARG A 73 -26.65 16.09 -10.60
CA ARG A 73 -26.94 14.69 -10.89
C ARG A 73 -26.93 14.48 -12.39
N GLY A 74 -26.23 13.45 -12.84
CA GLY A 74 -26.12 13.17 -14.27
C GLY A 74 -25.73 11.72 -14.53
N MET A 75 -26.04 11.25 -15.73
CA MET A 75 -25.68 9.91 -16.18
C MET A 75 -24.47 10.01 -17.12
N ALA A 76 -23.42 9.26 -16.82
CA ALA A 76 -22.24 9.11 -17.67
C ALA A 76 -22.34 7.79 -18.45
N PHE A 77 -22.38 7.88 -19.76
CA PHE A 77 -22.26 6.72 -20.62
C PHE A 77 -20.78 6.36 -20.79
N THR A 78 -20.42 5.12 -20.51
CA THR A 78 -19.01 4.68 -20.52
C THR A 78 -18.87 3.40 -21.32
N GLY A 79 -17.76 3.29 -22.08
CA GLY A 79 -17.41 2.09 -22.83
C GLY A 79 -16.70 1.04 -21.97
N ILE A 80 -17.15 0.82 -20.74
CA ILE A 80 -16.63 -0.19 -19.83
C ILE A 80 -17.16 -1.57 -20.25
N ARG A 81 -16.30 -2.59 -20.26
CA ARG A 81 -16.66 -3.98 -20.55
C ARG A 81 -16.25 -4.90 -19.40
N ALA A 82 -17.08 -5.89 -19.11
CA ALA A 82 -16.84 -6.89 -18.06
C ALA A 82 -15.53 -7.67 -18.29
N GLU A 83 -15.22 -8.00 -19.53
CA GLU A 83 -14.02 -8.69 -19.96
C GLU A 83 -12.70 -7.98 -19.57
N GLU A 84 -12.73 -6.66 -19.35
CA GLU A 84 -11.51 -5.89 -19.13
C GLU A 84 -10.86 -6.12 -17.76
N SER A 85 -11.60 -6.55 -16.76
CA SER A 85 -11.05 -6.94 -15.43
C SER A 85 -12.11 -7.58 -14.54
N ALA A 86 -11.70 -8.40 -13.56
CA ALA A 86 -12.58 -8.99 -12.56
C ALA A 86 -13.45 -7.93 -11.84
N SER A 87 -12.86 -6.80 -11.46
CA SER A 87 -13.61 -5.69 -10.83
C SER A 87 -14.67 -5.06 -11.74
N ARG A 88 -14.49 -5.10 -13.07
CA ARG A 88 -15.48 -4.60 -14.03
C ARG A 88 -16.55 -5.63 -14.35
N ALA A 89 -16.25 -6.91 -14.22
CA ALA A 89 -17.23 -7.98 -14.33
C ALA A 89 -18.31 -7.94 -13.25
N GLU A 90 -18.03 -7.26 -12.13
CA GLU A 90 -18.99 -7.06 -11.04
C GLU A 90 -19.91 -5.84 -11.26
N TYR A 91 -19.68 -5.05 -12.32
CA TYR A 91 -20.50 -3.87 -12.61
C TYR A 91 -21.88 -4.28 -13.16
N LYS A 92 -22.85 -3.39 -12.94
CA LYS A 92 -24.18 -3.51 -13.52
C LYS A 92 -24.30 -2.55 -14.71
N ASP A 93 -25.23 -2.79 -15.61
CA ASP A 93 -25.54 -1.90 -16.74
C ASP A 93 -25.74 -0.46 -16.29
N ILE A 94 -26.36 -0.27 -15.13
CA ILE A 94 -26.50 1.04 -14.47
C ILE A 94 -25.94 0.94 -13.06
N SER A 95 -24.95 1.78 -12.76
CA SER A 95 -24.30 1.90 -11.46
C SER A 95 -24.50 3.29 -10.86
N PHE A 96 -24.80 3.34 -9.57
CA PHE A 96 -25.07 4.59 -8.85
C PHE A 96 -23.82 5.06 -8.08
N GLY A 97 -23.22 6.16 -8.53
CA GLY A 97 -22.53 7.13 -7.71
C GLY A 97 -21.17 6.83 -7.11
N GLU A 98 -20.42 5.85 -7.55
CA GLU A 98 -19.31 5.34 -6.75
C GLU A 98 -17.99 6.11 -6.90
N LYS A 99 -17.73 6.76 -8.04
CA LYS A 99 -16.47 7.51 -8.23
C LYS A 99 -16.63 9.02 -8.09
N VAL A 100 -17.77 9.52 -8.48
CA VAL A 100 -18.08 10.94 -8.48
C VAL A 100 -19.48 11.12 -7.94
N ARG A 101 -19.61 11.88 -6.86
CA ARG A 101 -20.90 12.15 -6.24
C ARG A 101 -21.87 12.75 -7.26
N GLY A 102 -23.08 12.18 -7.32
CA GLY A 102 -24.13 12.61 -8.25
C GLY A 102 -23.98 12.07 -9.68
N GLN A 103 -22.95 11.29 -9.95
CA GLN A 103 -22.81 10.64 -11.24
C GLN A 103 -23.36 9.20 -11.19
N PHE A 104 -24.34 8.94 -12.02
CA PHE A 104 -24.75 7.58 -12.37
C PHE A 104 -23.95 7.14 -13.60
N SER A 105 -23.59 5.88 -13.67
CA SER A 105 -22.87 5.34 -14.84
C SER A 105 -23.74 4.33 -15.56
N CYS A 106 -23.86 4.49 -16.87
CA CYS A 106 -24.46 3.52 -17.77
C CYS A 106 -23.35 2.88 -18.61
N HIS A 107 -23.40 1.56 -18.72
CA HIS A 107 -22.38 0.74 -19.41
C HIS A 107 -23.01 -0.01 -20.58
N PRO A 108 -23.33 0.64 -21.72
CA PRO A 108 -24.12 0.04 -22.81
C PRO A 108 -23.44 -1.16 -23.49
N VAL A 109 -22.14 -1.30 -23.31
CA VAL A 109 -21.31 -2.37 -23.92
C VAL A 109 -20.69 -3.28 -22.87
N LEU A 110 -21.28 -3.36 -21.66
CA LEU A 110 -20.70 -4.09 -20.54
C LEU A 110 -20.45 -5.55 -20.89
N GLU A 111 -21.40 -6.22 -21.49
CA GLU A 111 -21.36 -7.64 -21.83
C GLU A 111 -20.63 -7.94 -23.16
N TRP A 112 -20.20 -6.91 -23.88
CA TRP A 112 -19.53 -7.12 -25.17
C TRP A 112 -18.10 -7.64 -24.97
N ASN A 113 -17.75 -8.64 -25.76
CA ASN A 113 -16.36 -9.07 -25.89
C ASN A 113 -15.58 -8.20 -26.91
N SER A 114 -14.27 -8.41 -26.97
CA SER A 114 -13.41 -7.62 -27.86
C SER A 114 -13.77 -7.82 -29.34
N ALA A 115 -14.16 -9.03 -29.76
CA ALA A 115 -14.50 -9.30 -31.16
C ALA A 115 -15.79 -8.56 -31.57
N GLU A 116 -16.81 -8.60 -30.74
CA GLU A 116 -18.07 -7.87 -30.97
C GLU A 116 -17.84 -6.37 -31.07
N LEU A 117 -17.04 -5.81 -30.17
CA LEU A 117 -16.72 -4.38 -30.19
C LEU A 117 -16.02 -3.96 -31.48
N PHE A 118 -14.97 -4.69 -31.90
CA PHE A 118 -14.24 -4.35 -33.11
C PHE A 118 -15.07 -4.58 -34.37
N LEU A 119 -15.89 -5.63 -34.42
CA LEU A 119 -16.82 -5.88 -35.51
C LEU A 119 -17.81 -4.72 -35.67
N TYR A 120 -18.38 -4.25 -34.57
CA TYR A 120 -19.29 -3.10 -34.56
C TYR A 120 -18.59 -1.82 -35.07
N ILE A 121 -17.37 -1.53 -34.55
CA ILE A 121 -16.59 -0.37 -34.99
C ILE A 121 -16.32 -0.40 -36.50
N TYR A 122 -15.92 -1.54 -37.05
CA TYR A 122 -15.63 -1.68 -38.48
C TYR A 122 -16.87 -1.64 -39.33
N THR A 123 -17.94 -2.32 -38.92
CA THR A 123 -19.22 -2.34 -39.65
C THR A 123 -19.82 -0.96 -39.79
N HIS A 124 -19.76 -0.18 -38.70
CA HIS A 124 -20.29 1.18 -38.68
C HIS A 124 -19.27 2.26 -39.05
N LYS A 125 -18.07 1.87 -39.47
CA LYS A 125 -16.98 2.77 -39.88
C LYS A 125 -16.65 3.84 -38.83
N LEU A 126 -16.75 3.48 -37.54
CA LEU A 126 -16.47 4.38 -36.44
C LEU A 126 -14.99 4.69 -36.31
N ILE A 127 -14.66 5.77 -35.63
CA ILE A 127 -13.28 6.19 -35.38
C ILE A 127 -12.64 5.19 -34.41
N LEU A 128 -11.60 4.49 -34.89
CA LEU A 128 -10.74 3.68 -34.04
C LEU A 128 -9.53 4.49 -33.57
N ASN A 129 -9.24 4.47 -32.28
CA ASN A 129 -8.03 5.08 -31.73
C ASN A 129 -6.78 4.41 -32.34
N GLU A 130 -5.82 5.22 -32.81
CA GLU A 130 -4.59 4.74 -33.46
C GLU A 130 -3.74 3.83 -32.54
N ALA A 131 -3.88 3.95 -31.21
CA ALA A 131 -3.21 3.08 -30.27
C ALA A 131 -3.51 1.60 -30.52
N TYR A 132 -4.76 1.26 -30.88
CA TYR A 132 -5.14 -0.12 -31.23
C TYR A 132 -4.50 -0.59 -32.52
N LYS A 133 -4.41 0.27 -33.54
CA LYS A 133 -3.74 -0.04 -34.82
C LYS A 133 -2.25 -0.30 -34.63
N LYS A 134 -1.65 0.29 -33.58
CA LYS A 134 -0.25 0.11 -33.20
C LYS A 134 -0.03 -1.03 -32.19
N GLY A 135 -0.99 -1.90 -31.99
CA GLY A 135 -0.87 -3.12 -31.20
C GLY A 135 -1.20 -2.97 -29.70
N ASN A 136 -1.66 -1.80 -29.26
CA ASN A 136 -2.11 -1.68 -27.86
C ASN A 136 -3.45 -2.40 -27.67
N SER A 137 -3.57 -3.17 -26.60
CA SER A 137 -4.84 -3.80 -26.21
C SER A 137 -5.81 -2.82 -25.54
N ARG A 138 -5.31 -1.67 -25.09
CA ARG A 138 -6.11 -0.60 -24.45
C ARG A 138 -5.57 0.79 -24.81
N ALA A 139 -6.45 1.65 -25.25
CA ALA A 139 -6.15 3.08 -25.28
C ALA A 139 -6.17 3.63 -23.85
N GLY A 140 -5.29 4.56 -23.52
CA GLY A 140 -5.22 5.16 -22.19
C GLY A 140 -3.99 6.05 -22.02
N CYS A 141 -3.72 6.46 -20.78
CA CYS A 141 -2.57 7.32 -20.51
C CYS A 141 -1.27 6.65 -20.91
N LEU A 142 -0.35 7.43 -21.48
CA LEU A 142 0.98 6.99 -21.91
C LEU A 142 1.72 6.19 -20.80
N VAL A 143 1.71 6.73 -19.60
CA VAL A 143 2.44 6.20 -18.43
C VAL A 143 1.49 5.67 -17.35
N CYS A 144 0.43 4.98 -17.75
CA CYS A 144 -0.52 4.44 -16.80
C CYS A 144 0.12 3.33 -15.94
N PRO A 145 0.11 3.42 -14.60
CA PRO A 145 0.68 2.39 -13.73
C PRO A 145 -0.09 1.06 -13.79
N LEU A 146 -1.31 1.08 -14.35
CA LEU A 146 -2.13 -0.10 -14.55
C LEU A 146 -1.98 -0.73 -15.96
N ALA A 147 -1.17 -0.13 -16.83
CA ALA A 147 -0.91 -0.72 -18.14
C ALA A 147 -0.02 -1.97 -17.97
N GLY A 148 -0.37 -3.08 -18.64
CA GLY A 148 0.48 -4.26 -18.71
C GLY A 148 1.80 -3.98 -19.43
N TYR A 149 2.81 -4.82 -19.20
CA TYR A 149 4.15 -4.67 -19.79
C TYR A 149 4.12 -4.57 -21.32
N LYS A 150 3.36 -5.45 -21.98
CA LYS A 150 3.17 -5.44 -23.43
C LYS A 150 2.63 -4.11 -23.95
N ASN A 151 1.61 -3.55 -23.29
CA ASN A 151 1.05 -2.26 -23.66
C ASN A 151 2.04 -1.11 -23.45
N MET A 152 2.92 -1.19 -22.46
CA MET A 152 3.98 -0.20 -22.25
C MET A 152 4.99 -0.23 -23.38
N TRP A 153 5.44 -1.41 -23.78
CA TRP A 153 6.36 -1.58 -24.91
C TRP A 153 5.80 -0.99 -26.20
N PHE A 154 4.55 -1.31 -26.54
CA PHE A 154 3.89 -0.75 -27.72
C PHE A 154 3.75 0.78 -27.65
N LYS A 155 3.46 1.32 -26.49
CA LYS A 155 3.39 2.76 -26.28
C LYS A 155 4.77 3.39 -26.45
N GLU A 156 5.81 2.82 -25.89
CA GLU A 156 7.18 3.30 -26.03
C GLU A 156 7.61 3.35 -27.49
N GLN A 157 7.38 2.27 -28.25
CA GLN A 157 7.65 2.24 -29.68
C GLN A 157 6.83 3.26 -30.46
N SER A 158 5.61 3.52 -30.05
CA SER A 158 4.70 4.45 -30.73
C SER A 158 5.06 5.92 -30.50
N TYR A 159 5.68 6.24 -29.37
CA TYR A 159 5.95 7.61 -28.93
C TYR A 159 7.43 8.00 -28.98
N SER A 160 8.33 7.07 -29.25
CA SER A 160 9.77 7.35 -29.37
C SER A 160 10.11 8.33 -30.51
N HIS A 161 9.19 8.55 -31.45
CA HIS A 161 9.36 9.41 -32.60
C HIS A 161 8.40 10.62 -32.62
N ASN A 162 7.86 10.99 -31.46
CA ASN A 162 7.01 12.17 -31.38
C ASN A 162 7.87 13.43 -31.17
N ASP A 163 7.75 14.41 -32.05
CA ASP A 163 8.49 15.68 -32.00
C ASP A 163 8.10 16.56 -30.81
N ASN A 164 7.06 16.20 -30.08
CA ASN A 164 6.63 16.93 -28.89
C ASN A 164 7.33 16.38 -27.63
N GLU A 165 8.48 16.97 -27.28
CA GLU A 165 9.29 16.60 -26.10
C GLU A 165 8.51 16.63 -24.78
N GLU A 166 7.41 17.38 -24.68
CA GLU A 166 6.64 17.51 -23.45
C GLU A 166 5.92 16.22 -23.06
N TYR A 167 5.72 15.31 -24.03
CA TYR A 167 4.89 14.12 -23.86
C TYR A 167 5.52 12.81 -24.32
N THR A 168 6.84 12.76 -24.39
CA THR A 168 7.57 11.55 -24.81
C THR A 168 7.84 10.61 -23.66
N THR A 169 7.98 9.30 -23.96
CA THR A 169 8.44 8.29 -22.98
C THR A 169 9.82 8.66 -22.43
N THR A 170 10.68 9.25 -23.26
CA THR A 170 12.01 9.75 -22.85
C THR A 170 11.92 10.78 -21.73
N LEU A 171 10.99 11.74 -21.84
CA LEU A 171 10.78 12.72 -20.78
C LEU A 171 10.34 12.05 -19.47
N TYR A 172 9.39 11.12 -19.54
CA TYR A 172 8.90 10.45 -18.34
C TYR A 172 9.95 9.53 -17.71
N ASN A 173 10.74 8.84 -18.51
CA ASN A 173 11.89 8.06 -18.01
C ASN A 173 12.92 8.96 -17.32
N LYS A 174 13.18 10.15 -17.88
CA LYS A 174 14.02 11.17 -17.23
C LYS A 174 13.42 11.62 -15.89
N LEU A 175 12.12 11.91 -15.83
CA LEU A 175 11.45 12.30 -14.59
C LEU A 175 11.48 11.19 -13.54
N ILE A 176 11.33 9.92 -13.94
CA ILE A 176 11.46 8.76 -13.05
C ILE A 176 12.87 8.73 -12.46
N LYS A 177 13.91 8.84 -13.29
CA LYS A 177 15.31 8.90 -12.85
C LYS A 177 15.55 10.07 -11.89
N GLU A 178 15.12 11.27 -12.24
CA GLU A 178 15.29 12.48 -11.42
C GLU A 178 14.60 12.35 -10.05
N THR A 179 13.48 11.64 -9.97
CA THR A 179 12.70 11.51 -8.72
C THR A 179 13.06 10.29 -7.88
N SER A 180 13.65 9.24 -8.47
CA SER A 180 13.89 7.94 -7.81
C SER A 180 15.36 7.68 -7.43
N SER A 181 16.30 8.58 -7.71
CA SER A 181 17.74 8.29 -7.75
C SER A 181 18.47 8.10 -6.42
N LYS A 182 17.81 8.25 -5.27
CA LYS A 182 18.50 8.14 -3.96
C LYS A 182 18.50 6.75 -3.33
N SER A 183 17.62 5.87 -3.77
CA SER A 183 17.39 4.58 -3.10
C SER A 183 18.11 3.41 -3.73
N PHE A 184 18.80 3.60 -4.87
CA PHE A 184 19.44 2.52 -5.60
C PHE A 184 20.92 2.41 -5.28
N LEU A 185 21.39 1.18 -5.05
CA LEU A 185 22.79 0.86 -4.72
C LEU A 185 23.73 1.06 -5.91
N SER A 186 23.22 0.98 -7.15
CA SER A 186 23.98 1.19 -8.37
C SER A 186 23.13 1.76 -9.51
N ARG A 187 23.77 2.24 -10.58
CA ARG A 187 23.09 2.70 -11.79
C ARG A 187 22.37 1.58 -12.53
N GLU A 188 22.92 0.39 -12.50
CA GLU A 188 22.37 -0.81 -13.12
C GLU A 188 21.03 -1.17 -12.45
N ALA A 189 20.96 -1.10 -11.11
CA ALA A 189 19.73 -1.32 -10.36
C ALA A 189 18.66 -0.26 -10.65
N GLU A 190 19.08 1.01 -10.84
CA GLU A 190 18.15 2.09 -11.24
C GLU A 190 17.62 1.86 -12.66
N ASP A 191 18.49 1.52 -13.61
CA ASP A 191 18.10 1.27 -15.01
C ASP A 191 17.19 0.04 -15.10
N GLU A 192 17.47 -1.02 -14.36
CA GLU A 192 16.62 -2.19 -14.25
C GLU A 192 15.24 -1.83 -13.69
N TYR A 193 15.18 -1.10 -12.58
CA TYR A 193 13.94 -0.60 -11.97
C TYR A 193 13.06 0.18 -12.98
N ILE A 194 13.68 0.99 -13.82
CA ILE A 194 12.97 1.74 -14.85
C ILE A 194 12.50 0.82 -15.97
N ASN A 195 13.35 -0.08 -16.44
CA ASN A 195 13.07 -0.99 -17.54
C ASN A 195 11.94 -1.97 -17.22
N ILE A 196 11.93 -2.52 -15.99
CA ILE A 196 10.83 -3.39 -15.52
C ILE A 196 9.61 -2.61 -15.03
N ALA A 197 9.68 -1.28 -15.09
CA ALA A 197 8.65 -0.38 -14.55
C ALA A 197 8.33 -0.62 -13.07
N GLY A 198 9.35 -0.89 -12.25
CA GLY A 198 9.25 -1.14 -10.81
C GLY A 198 8.53 -0.02 -10.05
N TRP A 199 8.63 1.22 -10.54
CA TRP A 199 7.91 2.38 -10.02
C TRP A 199 6.39 2.21 -9.96
N LYS A 200 5.79 1.31 -10.75
CA LYS A 200 4.36 0.99 -10.67
C LYS A 200 3.96 0.36 -9.35
N ALA A 201 4.87 -0.37 -8.72
CA ALA A 201 4.66 -1.04 -7.44
C ALA A 201 4.92 -0.11 -6.23
N ARG A 202 5.41 1.11 -6.44
CA ARG A 202 5.70 2.08 -5.38
C ARG A 202 4.50 2.27 -4.44
N ARG A 203 4.74 2.23 -3.14
CA ARG A 203 3.71 2.34 -2.10
C ARG A 203 3.88 3.54 -1.18
N SER A 204 5.08 4.14 -1.19
CA SER A 204 5.45 5.25 -0.31
C SER A 204 6.37 6.22 -1.01
N GLY A 205 6.78 7.27 -0.30
CA GLY A 205 7.81 8.20 -0.75
C GLY A 205 9.25 7.73 -0.52
N ARG A 206 9.47 6.53 0.03
CA ARG A 206 10.82 6.02 0.36
C ARG A 206 11.74 5.99 -0.87
N GLU A 207 11.20 5.66 -2.02
CA GLU A 207 11.91 5.54 -3.30
C GLU A 207 12.08 6.90 -4.01
N LEU A 208 11.63 8.00 -3.39
CA LEU A 208 11.64 9.32 -4.01
C LEU A 208 12.70 10.22 -3.40
N ASN A 209 13.43 10.94 -4.27
CA ASN A 209 14.37 11.97 -3.86
C ASN A 209 13.75 13.19 -3.18
N ILE A 210 12.47 13.40 -3.40
CA ILE A 210 11.71 14.59 -3.01
C ILE A 210 10.95 14.39 -1.70
N SER A 211 11.08 13.24 -1.05
CA SER A 211 10.41 12.96 0.22
C SER A 211 11.01 13.83 1.33
N GLN A 212 10.30 14.88 1.71
CA GLN A 212 10.60 15.68 2.89
C GLN A 212 9.44 15.56 3.86
N GLU A 213 9.75 15.23 5.10
CA GLU A 213 8.78 15.30 6.17
C GLU A 213 8.59 16.76 6.57
N VAL A 214 7.52 17.38 6.05
CA VAL A 214 7.17 18.79 6.34
C VAL A 214 6.31 18.88 7.61
N MET A 215 5.72 17.77 8.04
CA MET A 215 4.85 17.70 9.21
C MET A 215 5.19 16.46 10.04
N SER A 216 5.37 16.65 11.34
CA SER A 216 5.53 15.57 12.33
C SER A 216 4.48 15.69 13.42
N ASP A 217 4.06 14.56 14.00
CA ASP A 217 3.15 14.53 15.14
C ASP A 217 3.68 13.58 16.23
N LEU A 218 3.53 14.01 17.48
CA LEU A 218 3.87 13.27 18.68
C LEU A 218 2.71 13.34 19.67
N GLU A 219 2.35 12.23 20.26
CA GLU A 219 1.39 12.19 21.36
C GLU A 219 2.07 11.60 22.61
N ASN A 220 2.05 12.36 23.69
CA ASN A 220 2.62 11.94 24.96
C ASN A 220 1.78 12.49 26.12
N ASN A 221 1.46 11.64 27.10
CA ASN A 221 0.70 12.01 28.32
C ASN A 221 -0.60 12.80 28.06
N GLY A 222 -1.34 12.44 26.99
CA GLY A 222 -2.59 13.12 26.64
C GLY A 222 -2.40 14.50 25.99
N ILE A 223 -1.19 14.84 25.56
CA ILE A 223 -0.90 16.04 24.78
C ILE A 223 -0.54 15.61 23.37
N LEU A 224 -1.32 16.08 22.39
CA LEU A 224 -1.01 15.98 20.98
C LEU A 224 -0.21 17.21 20.55
N LYS A 225 1.00 16.98 20.05
CA LYS A 225 1.87 18.01 19.50
C LYS A 225 2.04 17.78 18.02
N VAL A 226 1.81 18.81 17.19
CA VAL A 226 1.97 18.76 15.74
C VAL A 226 2.87 19.90 15.29
N THR A 227 3.93 19.57 14.57
CA THR A 227 4.88 20.56 14.04
C THR A 227 4.80 20.58 12.52
N ILE A 228 4.67 21.76 11.92
CA ILE A 228 4.69 21.99 10.47
C ILE A 228 5.88 22.87 10.13
N GLN A 229 6.71 22.41 9.21
CA GLN A 229 7.81 23.20 8.66
C GLN A 229 7.35 23.87 7.35
N SER A 230 7.42 25.21 7.29
CA SER A 230 7.06 25.97 6.07
C SER A 230 5.65 25.67 5.52
N PRO A 231 4.58 26.03 6.26
CA PRO A 231 3.21 25.81 5.84
C PRO A 231 2.96 26.42 4.45
N LYS A 232 2.17 25.75 3.62
CA LYS A 232 1.86 26.14 2.24
C LYS A 232 0.59 26.98 2.13
N THR A 233 -0.33 26.82 3.08
CA THR A 233 -1.61 27.54 3.14
C THR A 233 -1.93 27.94 4.57
N ASP A 234 -2.87 28.85 4.75
CA ASP A 234 -3.33 29.27 6.08
C ASP A 234 -4.05 28.09 6.77
N TRP A 235 -3.58 27.76 7.98
CA TRP A 235 -4.18 26.72 8.80
C TRP A 235 -5.61 27.08 9.24
N ARG A 236 -5.92 28.37 9.38
CA ARG A 236 -7.24 28.87 9.79
C ARG A 236 -8.32 28.43 8.84
N GLU A 237 -8.05 28.46 7.54
CA GLU A 237 -9.00 28.01 6.54
C GLU A 237 -9.33 26.52 6.73
N TRP A 238 -8.32 25.68 6.93
CA TRP A 238 -8.56 24.24 7.10
C TRP A 238 -9.21 23.89 8.45
N MET A 239 -9.02 24.69 9.52
CA MET A 239 -9.70 24.47 10.80
C MET A 239 -11.21 24.61 10.69
N LYS A 240 -11.73 25.47 9.79
CA LYS A 240 -13.18 25.57 9.49
C LYS A 240 -13.81 24.21 9.10
N THR A 241 -13.02 23.25 8.61
CA THR A 241 -13.51 21.92 8.25
C THR A 241 -13.53 20.94 9.42
N VAL A 242 -12.85 21.25 10.52
CA VAL A 242 -12.77 20.40 11.72
C VAL A 242 -13.96 20.65 12.64
N GLY A 243 -14.07 21.87 13.14
CA GLY A 243 -15.10 22.30 14.08
C GLY A 243 -15.25 23.82 14.10
N PRO A 244 -16.26 24.37 14.80
CA PRO A 244 -16.24 25.77 15.17
C PRO A 244 -14.98 26.05 15.96
N TYR A 245 -14.33 27.19 15.72
CA TYR A 245 -13.16 27.59 16.47
C TYR A 245 -13.15 29.10 16.67
N ASP A 246 -12.61 29.54 17.82
CA ASP A 246 -12.48 30.94 18.21
C ASP A 246 -11.02 31.26 18.57
N ILE A 247 -10.49 32.30 17.94
CA ILE A 247 -9.13 32.78 18.24
C ILE A 247 -9.18 33.60 19.52
N ILE A 248 -8.45 33.18 20.54
CA ILE A 248 -8.38 33.84 21.83
C ILE A 248 -7.31 34.96 21.80
N ASP A 249 -6.14 34.60 21.26
CA ASP A 249 -5.01 35.52 21.06
C ASP A 249 -4.11 35.02 19.92
N ASN A 250 -2.95 35.65 19.76
CA ASN A 250 -2.01 35.26 18.69
C ASN A 250 -1.48 33.82 18.83
N ASN A 251 -1.50 33.27 20.05
CA ASN A 251 -0.88 31.99 20.35
C ASN A 251 -1.88 30.93 20.81
N HIS A 252 -3.17 31.26 20.94
CA HIS A 252 -4.19 30.32 21.41
C HIS A 252 -5.49 30.45 20.65
N PHE A 253 -6.12 29.30 20.41
CA PHE A 253 -7.50 29.21 19.92
C PHE A 253 -8.22 28.03 20.59
N ASN A 254 -9.52 28.11 20.66
CA ASN A 254 -10.37 27.01 21.10
C ASN A 254 -11.05 26.38 19.90
N ILE A 255 -11.18 25.07 19.90
CA ILE A 255 -11.97 24.32 18.92
C ILE A 255 -13.10 23.58 19.63
N GLU A 256 -14.31 23.74 19.14
CA GLU A 256 -15.47 22.99 19.62
C GLU A 256 -15.59 21.67 18.89
N TRP A 257 -15.71 20.60 19.65
CA TRP A 257 -15.92 19.25 19.12
C TRP A 257 -16.86 18.48 20.03
N ASP A 258 -17.99 18.04 19.47
CA ASP A 258 -18.97 17.23 20.18
C ASP A 258 -19.42 17.90 21.52
N GLY A 259 -19.64 19.21 21.47
CA GLY A 259 -20.05 20.03 22.63
C GLY A 259 -18.97 20.30 23.66
N THR A 260 -17.72 19.88 23.41
CA THR A 260 -16.58 20.14 24.31
C THR A 260 -15.60 21.11 23.65
N LEU A 261 -15.10 22.07 24.42
CA LEU A 261 -14.06 23.01 23.99
C LEU A 261 -12.66 22.45 24.30
N TYR A 262 -11.83 22.42 23.26
CA TYR A 262 -10.42 22.03 23.35
C TYR A 262 -9.54 23.23 23.07
N SER A 263 -8.71 23.62 24.03
CA SER A 263 -7.74 24.69 23.86
C SER A 263 -6.51 24.19 23.10
N VAL A 264 -6.08 24.98 22.13
CA VAL A 264 -4.90 24.69 21.30
C VAL A 264 -3.93 25.86 21.44
N ALA A 265 -2.71 25.56 21.86
CA ALA A 265 -1.61 26.52 21.87
C ALA A 265 -0.85 26.46 20.53
N ILE A 266 -0.43 27.62 20.03
CA ILE A 266 0.37 27.76 18.81
C ILE A 266 1.68 28.45 19.16
N THR A 267 2.79 27.85 18.73
CA THR A 267 4.12 28.47 18.83
C THR A 267 4.67 28.73 17.44
N TYR A 268 5.05 29.95 17.17
CA TYR A 268 5.68 30.38 15.92
C TYR A 268 7.20 30.33 16.07
N ARG A 269 7.89 29.52 15.27
CA ARG A 269 9.37 29.41 15.27
C ARG A 269 9.91 29.68 13.86
N GLY A 270 10.16 30.95 13.57
CA GLY A 270 10.57 31.35 12.21
C GLY A 270 9.49 31.00 11.16
N LYS A 271 9.80 30.05 10.26
CA LYS A 271 8.84 29.55 9.26
C LYS A 271 8.05 28.32 9.72
N SER A 272 8.26 27.85 10.95
CA SER A 272 7.60 26.65 11.47
C SER A 272 6.46 27.01 12.41
N LEU A 273 5.42 26.20 12.40
CA LEU A 273 4.28 26.24 13.31
C LEU A 273 4.27 24.99 14.18
N GLU A 274 4.05 25.17 15.45
CA GLU A 274 3.88 24.08 16.41
C GLU A 274 2.54 24.25 17.11
N PHE A 275 1.71 23.21 17.10
CA PHE A 275 0.40 23.16 17.72
C PHE A 275 0.42 22.16 18.86
N GLU A 276 -0.08 22.54 20.03
CA GLU A 276 -0.25 21.66 21.18
C GLU A 276 -1.69 21.65 21.65
N MET A 277 -2.27 20.47 21.79
CA MET A 277 -3.64 20.27 22.26
C MET A 277 -3.68 19.17 23.31
N LYS A 278 -4.26 19.48 24.49
CA LYS A 278 -4.55 18.45 25.49
C LYS A 278 -5.84 17.73 25.08
N VAL A 279 -5.76 16.42 24.84
CA VAL A 279 -6.86 15.61 24.31
C VAL A 279 -6.70 14.16 24.77
N GLY A 280 -7.78 13.55 25.24
CA GLY A 280 -7.81 12.17 25.70
C GLY A 280 -7.90 11.13 24.58
N ASN A 281 -8.42 9.95 24.92
CA ASN A 281 -8.49 8.79 24.03
C ASN A 281 -9.91 8.18 23.94
N THR A 282 -10.94 8.97 24.21
CA THR A 282 -12.32 8.56 23.91
C THR A 282 -12.52 8.42 22.40
N LYS A 283 -13.54 7.71 21.99
CA LYS A 283 -13.85 7.53 20.56
C LYS A 283 -14.02 8.86 19.82
N SER A 284 -14.66 9.83 20.46
CA SER A 284 -14.86 11.19 19.93
C SER A 284 -13.54 11.95 19.81
N GLU A 285 -12.69 11.91 20.85
CA GLU A 285 -11.38 12.58 20.85
C GLU A 285 -10.39 11.97 19.85
N ILE A 286 -10.46 10.65 19.61
CA ILE A 286 -9.67 10.01 18.54
C ILE A 286 -10.08 10.57 17.17
N GLN A 287 -11.37 10.79 16.93
CA GLN A 287 -11.86 11.40 15.69
C GLN A 287 -11.45 12.87 15.58
N LEU A 288 -11.49 13.62 16.68
CA LEU A 288 -10.96 15.00 16.72
C LEU A 288 -9.48 15.02 16.34
N LYS A 289 -8.63 14.22 17.00
CA LYS A 289 -7.20 14.10 16.68
C LYS A 289 -6.96 13.79 15.21
N LYS A 290 -7.71 12.85 14.65
CA LYS A 290 -7.63 12.48 13.24
C LYS A 290 -7.97 13.68 12.34
N SER A 291 -9.11 14.35 12.58
CA SER A 291 -9.56 15.49 11.77
C SER A 291 -8.61 16.68 11.88
N PHE A 292 -8.13 16.98 13.08
CA PHE A 292 -7.15 18.02 13.35
C PHE A 292 -5.84 17.79 12.60
N LYS A 293 -5.28 16.58 12.70
CA LYS A 293 -4.06 16.20 11.94
C LYS A 293 -4.25 16.27 10.44
N ILE A 294 -5.44 15.93 9.91
CA ILE A 294 -5.72 16.03 8.48
C ILE A 294 -5.76 17.50 8.04
N ALA A 295 -6.40 18.39 8.80
CA ALA A 295 -6.43 19.83 8.50
C ALA A 295 -5.01 20.43 8.46
N LEU A 296 -4.18 20.09 9.46
CA LEU A 296 -2.79 20.53 9.51
C LEU A 296 -1.93 19.91 8.40
N ARG A 297 -2.22 18.67 7.98
CA ARG A 297 -1.56 18.05 6.82
C ARG A 297 -1.87 18.80 5.53
N LYS A 298 -3.12 19.25 5.35
CA LYS A 298 -3.48 20.10 4.21
C LYS A 298 -2.76 21.43 4.24
N THR A 299 -2.63 22.04 5.40
CA THR A 299 -1.83 23.24 5.62
C THR A 299 -0.36 23.02 5.19
N ALA A 300 0.22 21.89 5.56
CA ALA A 300 1.62 21.57 5.29
C ALA A 300 1.93 21.26 3.82
N TYR A 301 1.05 20.49 3.16
CA TYR A 301 1.34 19.86 1.86
C TYR A 301 0.50 20.36 0.69
N CYS A 302 -0.37 21.34 0.86
CA CYS A 302 -1.23 21.82 -0.23
C CYS A 302 -0.42 22.35 -1.40
N ILE A 303 -0.74 21.88 -2.61
CA ILE A 303 -0.14 22.33 -3.88
C ILE A 303 -1.15 22.99 -4.82
N GLY A 304 -2.38 23.20 -4.35
CA GLY A 304 -3.43 23.81 -5.17
C GLY A 304 -4.05 22.89 -6.22
N CYS A 305 -4.01 21.56 -6.03
CA CYS A 305 -4.51 20.59 -7.03
C CYS A 305 -6.05 20.52 -7.17
N GLN A 306 -6.80 21.32 -6.44
CA GLN A 306 -8.27 21.43 -6.44
C GLN A 306 -9.05 20.15 -6.13
N VAL A 307 -8.41 19.05 -5.76
CA VAL A 307 -9.11 17.80 -5.45
C VAL A 307 -10.08 17.98 -4.27
N CYS A 308 -9.70 18.77 -3.25
CA CYS A 308 -10.57 19.08 -2.12
C CYS A 308 -11.78 19.92 -2.52
N GLU A 309 -11.61 20.86 -3.44
CA GLU A 309 -12.68 21.69 -4.01
C GLU A 309 -13.68 20.81 -4.77
N ALA A 310 -13.22 19.95 -5.65
CA ALA A 310 -14.07 19.00 -6.39
C ALA A 310 -14.83 18.04 -5.47
N ASN A 311 -14.20 17.61 -4.35
CA ASN A 311 -14.84 16.71 -3.38
C ASN A 311 -15.75 17.41 -2.37
N CYS A 312 -15.78 18.76 -2.32
CA CYS A 312 -16.72 19.47 -1.48
C CYS A 312 -18.13 19.42 -2.09
N PRO A 313 -19.11 18.73 -1.49
CA PRO A 313 -20.43 18.58 -2.09
C PRO A 313 -21.23 19.89 -2.10
N HIS A 314 -20.82 20.86 -1.27
CA HIS A 314 -21.53 22.12 -1.07
C HIS A 314 -20.82 23.31 -1.71
N GLY A 315 -19.66 23.10 -2.35
CA GLY A 315 -18.90 24.18 -3.00
C GLY A 315 -18.27 25.19 -2.03
N PHE A 316 -18.12 24.84 -0.75
CA PHE A 316 -17.56 25.74 0.27
C PHE A 316 -16.05 25.86 0.24
N ILE A 317 -15.35 25.11 -0.60
CA ILE A 317 -13.92 25.17 -0.76
C ILE A 317 -13.61 25.75 -2.14
N SER A 318 -12.80 26.79 -2.19
CA SER A 318 -12.25 27.37 -3.42
C SER A 318 -10.74 27.44 -3.33
N ILE A 319 -10.06 26.98 -4.38
CA ILE A 319 -8.60 26.98 -4.46
C ILE A 319 -8.19 27.75 -5.73
N LYS A 320 -7.70 28.97 -5.55
CA LYS A 320 -7.29 29.86 -6.64
C LYS A 320 -5.90 30.43 -6.39
N ASN A 321 -5.04 30.40 -7.39
CA ASN A 321 -3.69 30.99 -7.34
C ASN A 321 -2.87 30.54 -6.11
N GLY A 322 -3.01 29.28 -5.71
CA GLY A 322 -2.31 28.70 -4.55
C GLY A 322 -2.94 29.05 -3.19
N SER A 323 -3.96 29.91 -3.16
CA SER A 323 -4.68 30.26 -1.93
C SER A 323 -5.92 29.39 -1.77
N VAL A 324 -6.17 28.99 -0.53
CA VAL A 324 -7.36 28.21 -0.14
C VAL A 324 -8.29 29.16 0.60
N HIS A 325 -9.55 29.12 0.21
CA HIS A 325 -10.63 29.80 0.92
C HIS A 325 -11.75 28.81 1.23
N ILE A 326 -12.18 28.78 2.47
CA ILE A 326 -13.28 27.92 2.95
C ILE A 326 -14.34 28.82 3.60
N SER A 327 -15.57 28.68 3.11
CA SER A 327 -16.70 29.44 3.65
C SER A 327 -16.91 29.17 5.13
N ASP A 328 -17.24 30.21 5.89
CA ASP A 328 -17.59 30.08 7.31
C ASP A 328 -18.86 29.24 7.52
N ASN A 329 -19.71 29.13 6.48
CA ASN A 329 -20.88 28.27 6.43
C ASN A 329 -20.57 26.79 6.19
N CYS A 330 -19.30 26.37 6.27
CA CYS A 330 -18.89 24.97 6.06
C CYS A 330 -19.66 24.03 7.01
N TYR A 331 -20.36 23.04 6.47
CA TYR A 331 -21.11 22.04 7.26
C TYR A 331 -20.25 21.04 8.02
N LYS A 332 -18.93 21.14 7.92
CA LYS A 332 -17.97 20.25 8.60
C LYS A 332 -18.24 18.76 8.34
N CYS A 333 -18.78 18.45 7.14
CA CYS A 333 -19.06 17.07 6.71
C CYS A 333 -17.81 16.23 6.46
N ARG A 334 -16.64 16.87 6.41
CA ARG A 334 -15.30 16.27 6.29
C ARG A 334 -15.08 15.41 5.04
N LYS A 335 -15.92 15.56 3.99
CA LYS A 335 -15.71 14.86 2.71
C LYS A 335 -14.38 15.25 2.05
N CYS A 336 -13.89 16.46 2.30
CA CYS A 336 -12.56 16.88 1.90
C CYS A 336 -11.43 16.18 2.69
N HIS A 337 -11.72 15.55 3.85
CA HIS A 337 -10.78 14.79 4.64
C HIS A 337 -10.61 13.34 4.16
N ASP A 338 -11.59 12.80 3.45
CA ASP A 338 -11.60 11.41 2.98
C ASP A 338 -10.61 11.15 1.82
N ILE A 339 -9.95 12.20 1.30
CA ILE A 339 -9.01 12.15 0.20
C ILE A 339 -7.62 11.80 0.72
N ASP A 340 -7.22 10.54 0.63
CA ASP A 340 -5.88 10.06 1.03
C ASP A 340 -5.38 10.71 2.34
N TYR A 341 -6.20 10.65 3.39
CA TYR A 341 -5.95 11.31 4.68
C TYR A 341 -5.75 12.83 4.58
N GLY A 342 -6.43 13.44 3.62
CA GLY A 342 -6.53 14.88 3.52
C GLY A 342 -5.56 15.57 2.57
N CYS A 343 -4.53 14.90 2.04
CA CYS A 343 -3.67 15.44 0.99
C CYS A 343 -3.00 14.33 0.18
N LEU A 344 -3.22 14.34 -1.13
CA LEU A 344 -2.60 13.39 -2.05
C LEU A 344 -1.07 13.48 -2.05
N LEU A 345 -0.52 14.69 -1.95
CA LEU A 345 0.93 14.89 -1.91
C LEU A 345 1.55 14.25 -0.66
N ALA A 346 0.95 14.48 0.50
CA ALA A 346 1.41 13.87 1.74
C ALA A 346 1.38 12.34 1.67
N ASN A 347 0.31 11.78 1.08
CA ASN A 347 0.20 10.34 0.92
C ASN A 347 1.21 9.78 -0.09
N SER A 348 1.43 10.49 -1.21
CA SER A 348 2.41 10.11 -2.23
C SER A 348 3.85 10.09 -1.69
N ASN A 349 4.20 11.06 -0.83
CA ASN A 349 5.55 11.26 -0.31
C ASN A 349 5.72 10.73 1.12
N LYS A 350 4.70 10.10 1.68
CA LYS A 350 4.78 9.54 3.02
C LYS A 350 5.87 8.49 3.08
N LEU A 351 6.87 8.76 3.91
CA LEU A 351 7.77 7.71 4.33
C LEU A 351 6.96 6.72 5.18
N PRO A 352 7.17 5.41 5.03
CA PRO A 352 6.62 4.48 6.00
C PRO A 352 7.00 5.02 7.37
N LYS A 353 6.04 5.15 8.29
CA LYS A 353 6.40 5.25 9.70
C LYS A 353 7.39 4.13 9.92
N ASN A 354 8.58 4.44 10.46
CA ASN A 354 9.46 3.40 10.96
C ASN A 354 8.55 2.44 11.69
N ILE A 355 8.22 1.33 11.04
CA ILE A 355 7.57 0.20 11.69
C ILE A 355 8.53 -0.02 12.82
N ASN A 356 8.08 0.25 14.01
CA ASN A 356 8.80 0.25 15.28
C ASN A 356 10.19 -0.23 15.04
N LYS A 357 11.27 0.59 15.21
CA LYS A 357 12.63 0.12 15.05
C LYS A 357 12.58 -1.34 15.37
N MET A 358 12.65 -2.23 14.34
CA MET A 358 12.49 -3.66 14.57
C MET A 358 13.46 -3.90 15.69
N GLY A 359 13.03 -4.44 16.83
CA GLY A 359 13.86 -4.50 18.02
C GLY A 359 15.17 -5.13 17.62
N SER A 360 16.25 -4.89 18.34
CA SER A 360 17.58 -5.42 17.99
C SER A 360 17.45 -6.79 17.34
N ILE A 361 18.04 -6.99 16.18
CA ILE A 361 18.02 -8.26 15.48
C ILE A 361 18.60 -9.41 16.34
N ASN A 362 19.33 -9.10 17.41
CA ASN A 362 19.83 -10.05 18.41
C ASN A 362 18.84 -10.23 19.58
N ARG A 363 17.57 -10.44 19.29
CA ARG A 363 16.48 -10.51 20.28
C ARG A 363 16.47 -11.81 21.10
N TYR A 364 16.86 -12.93 20.49
CA TYR A 364 16.90 -14.25 21.12
C TYR A 364 18.29 -14.63 21.66
N ALA A 365 19.23 -13.69 21.69
CA ALA A 365 20.63 -13.89 22.07
C ALA A 365 21.21 -15.16 21.40
N ASN A 366 22.09 -15.90 22.07
CA ASN A 366 22.70 -17.12 21.53
C ASN A 366 21.88 -18.41 21.78
N LEU A 367 20.77 -18.32 22.51
CA LEU A 367 19.99 -19.50 22.91
C LEU A 367 18.92 -19.89 21.89
N GLY A 368 18.32 -18.91 21.22
CA GLY A 368 17.14 -19.13 20.40
C GLY A 368 15.91 -19.53 21.26
N VAL A 369 14.97 -20.24 20.65
CA VAL A 369 13.80 -20.83 21.30
C VAL A 369 13.62 -22.26 20.81
N GLU A 370 13.53 -23.20 21.74
CA GLU A 370 13.41 -24.63 21.42
C GLU A 370 11.93 -25.03 21.28
N TYR A 371 11.66 -25.98 20.39
CA TYR A 371 10.32 -26.53 20.13
C TYR A 371 9.62 -26.98 21.40
N ASP A 372 10.32 -27.68 22.28
CA ASP A 372 9.73 -28.23 23.51
C ASP A 372 9.25 -27.15 24.47
N TRP A 373 9.88 -25.96 24.50
CA TRP A 373 9.41 -24.86 25.35
C TRP A 373 8.07 -24.32 24.85
N VAL A 374 7.91 -24.21 23.54
CA VAL A 374 6.65 -23.79 22.92
C VAL A 374 5.58 -24.85 23.15
N LYS A 375 5.91 -26.11 22.94
CA LYS A 375 5.00 -27.24 23.21
C LYS A 375 4.51 -27.30 24.67
N GLN A 376 5.40 -27.07 25.64
CA GLN A 376 5.04 -26.97 27.04
C GLN A 376 4.13 -25.77 27.32
N TYR A 377 4.37 -24.63 26.68
CA TYR A 377 3.51 -23.45 26.78
C TYR A 377 2.08 -23.78 26.30
N PHE A 378 1.93 -24.46 25.16
CA PHE A 378 0.61 -24.91 24.67
C PHE A 378 -0.07 -25.92 25.61
N LYS A 379 0.69 -26.81 26.18
CA LYS A 379 0.16 -27.79 27.12
C LYS A 379 -0.36 -27.19 28.43
N ASN A 380 0.34 -26.20 28.97
CA ASN A 380 0.07 -25.60 30.28
C ASN A 380 -0.61 -24.22 30.18
N GLN A 381 -0.68 -23.63 29.02
CA GLN A 381 -1.27 -22.30 28.73
C GLN A 381 -0.84 -21.24 29.76
N ASP A 382 -1.76 -20.53 30.38
CA ASP A 382 -1.44 -19.47 31.33
C ASP A 382 -0.72 -19.98 32.60
N ASP A 383 -0.94 -21.26 32.99
CA ASP A 383 -0.29 -21.90 34.15
C ASP A 383 1.21 -22.18 33.88
N PHE A 384 1.65 -22.14 32.65
CA PHE A 384 3.06 -22.31 32.27
C PHE A 384 3.98 -21.41 33.08
N TRP A 385 3.58 -20.17 33.29
CA TRP A 385 4.44 -19.15 33.94
C TRP A 385 4.69 -19.41 35.43
N THR A 386 3.91 -20.26 36.04
CA THR A 386 4.05 -20.68 37.46
C THR A 386 4.67 -22.08 37.60
N SER A 387 4.67 -22.89 36.53
CA SER A 387 5.05 -24.30 36.55
C SER A 387 6.29 -24.67 35.76
N HIS A 388 6.90 -23.73 34.98
CA HIS A 388 8.04 -24.02 34.12
C HIS A 388 9.36 -24.18 34.90
N GLU A 389 10.26 -25.00 34.37
CA GLU A 389 11.63 -25.20 34.88
C GLU A 389 12.72 -24.40 34.12
N LEU A 390 12.32 -23.46 33.25
CA LEU A 390 13.24 -22.70 32.42
C LEU A 390 13.97 -21.63 33.24
N GLY A 391 15.28 -21.50 33.02
CA GLY A 391 16.08 -20.42 33.61
C GLY A 391 15.72 -19.04 32.99
N THR A 392 16.05 -17.97 33.69
CA THR A 392 15.65 -16.57 33.40
C THR A 392 15.85 -16.16 31.94
N ASN A 393 16.99 -16.47 31.33
CA ASN A 393 17.28 -16.08 29.94
C ASN A 393 16.42 -16.87 28.94
N LYS A 394 16.14 -18.14 29.19
CA LYS A 394 15.24 -18.96 28.36
C LYS A 394 13.81 -18.43 28.41
N VAL A 395 13.34 -18.07 29.61
CA VAL A 395 12.02 -17.44 29.82
C VAL A 395 11.91 -16.11 29.05
N LYS A 396 12.96 -15.27 29.11
CA LYS A 396 12.99 -14.01 28.38
C LYS A 396 12.84 -14.24 26.86
N ASN A 397 13.62 -15.18 26.33
CA ASN A 397 13.59 -15.50 24.89
C ASN A 397 12.23 -16.08 24.48
N LEU A 398 11.68 -17.01 25.27
CA LEU A 398 10.37 -17.59 25.01
C LEU A 398 9.27 -16.53 25.01
N ARG A 399 9.25 -15.62 26.00
CA ARG A 399 8.30 -14.49 26.02
C ARG A 399 8.41 -13.62 24.80
N ALA A 400 9.63 -13.29 24.38
CA ALA A 400 9.87 -12.51 23.16
C ALA A 400 9.31 -13.21 21.93
N PHE A 401 9.59 -14.51 21.78
CA PHE A 401 9.10 -15.33 20.68
C PHE A 401 7.57 -15.45 20.65
N LEU A 402 6.94 -15.71 21.80
CA LEU A 402 5.49 -15.83 21.90
C LEU A 402 4.77 -14.51 21.55
N ASN A 403 5.33 -13.37 21.93
CA ASN A 403 4.83 -12.05 21.53
C ASN A 403 5.00 -11.82 20.04
N ASP A 404 6.21 -12.09 19.49
CA ASP A 404 6.52 -11.91 18.07
C ASP A 404 5.64 -12.83 17.19
N ALA A 405 5.36 -14.04 17.65
CA ALA A 405 4.45 -14.99 17.02
C ALA A 405 2.96 -14.67 17.24
N SER A 406 2.62 -13.63 18.01
CA SER A 406 1.24 -13.31 18.43
C SER A 406 0.55 -14.43 19.24
N LEU A 407 1.31 -15.34 19.84
CA LEU A 407 0.80 -16.43 20.67
C LEU A 407 0.45 -15.97 22.09
N MET A 408 0.96 -14.82 22.51
CA MET A 408 0.72 -14.24 23.82
C MET A 408 0.29 -12.77 23.69
N GLU A 409 -0.75 -12.38 24.44
CA GLU A 409 -1.20 -11.01 24.57
C GLU A 409 -1.41 -10.65 26.05
N LYS A 410 -0.78 -9.55 26.51
CA LYS A 410 -0.85 -9.11 27.93
C LYS A 410 -0.52 -10.24 28.93
N ASN A 411 0.49 -11.05 28.60
CA ASN A 411 0.93 -12.24 29.35
C ASN A 411 -0.09 -13.39 29.44
N LYS A 412 -1.10 -13.42 28.59
CA LYS A 412 -2.10 -14.49 28.51
C LYS A 412 -2.04 -15.18 27.15
N PHE A 413 -2.56 -16.39 27.12
CA PHE A 413 -2.76 -17.16 25.89
C PHE A 413 -3.69 -16.38 24.93
N SER A 414 -3.23 -16.09 23.73
CA SER A 414 -3.94 -15.21 22.81
C SER A 414 -5.07 -15.91 22.04
N LYS A 415 -5.98 -15.15 21.41
CA LYS A 415 -6.98 -15.72 20.49
C LYS A 415 -6.33 -16.46 19.32
N PHE A 416 -5.21 -15.97 18.82
CA PHE A 416 -4.44 -16.63 17.76
C PHE A 416 -3.87 -17.97 18.28
N ALA A 417 -3.36 -18.01 19.50
CA ALA A 417 -2.87 -19.23 20.11
C ALA A 417 -3.98 -20.29 20.29
N LEU A 418 -5.22 -19.90 20.59
CA LEU A 418 -6.36 -20.82 20.64
C LEU A 418 -6.63 -21.49 19.28
N VAL A 419 -6.52 -20.74 18.17
CA VAL A 419 -6.66 -21.30 16.83
C VAL A 419 -5.51 -22.25 16.52
N VAL A 420 -4.27 -21.88 16.84
CA VAL A 420 -3.10 -22.74 16.64
C VAL A 420 -3.22 -24.02 17.47
N ASP A 421 -3.74 -23.94 18.70
CA ASP A 421 -3.98 -25.07 19.59
C ASP A 421 -5.03 -26.04 19.02
N SER A 422 -6.13 -25.49 18.45
CA SER A 422 -7.18 -26.32 17.81
C SER A 422 -6.68 -27.07 16.57
N ILE A 423 -5.68 -26.51 15.83
CA ILE A 423 -5.02 -27.16 14.70
C ILE A 423 -4.03 -28.24 15.18
N GLY A 424 -3.46 -28.05 16.35
CA GLY A 424 -2.42 -28.87 16.94
C GLY A 424 -1.00 -28.40 16.63
N ILE A 425 -0.25 -28.09 17.70
CA ILE A 425 1.13 -27.56 17.61
C ILE A 425 2.13 -28.52 16.94
N GLU A 426 1.78 -29.79 16.78
CA GLU A 426 2.57 -30.79 16.07
C GLU A 426 2.41 -30.76 14.55
N THR A 427 1.54 -29.92 14.02
CA THR A 427 1.23 -29.88 12.57
C THR A 427 2.05 -28.83 11.83
N PRO A 428 2.38 -29.05 10.54
CA PRO A 428 3.01 -28.03 9.70
C PRO A 428 2.15 -26.77 9.53
N VAL A 429 0.82 -26.92 9.48
CA VAL A 429 -0.13 -25.79 9.34
C VAL A 429 -0.03 -24.83 10.52
N ALA A 430 0.02 -25.35 11.75
CA ALA A 430 0.19 -24.54 12.95
C ALA A 430 1.49 -23.71 12.92
N TRP A 431 2.62 -24.34 12.58
CA TRP A 431 3.92 -23.67 12.52
C TRP A 431 4.03 -22.72 11.33
N ALA A 432 3.35 -22.99 10.23
CA ALA A 432 3.30 -22.07 9.10
C ALA A 432 2.50 -20.80 9.43
N LEU A 433 1.38 -20.91 10.17
CA LEU A 433 0.66 -19.76 10.72
C LEU A 433 1.52 -18.94 11.68
N ILE A 434 2.22 -19.62 12.61
CA ILE A 434 3.15 -18.99 13.53
C ILE A 434 4.24 -18.23 12.75
N LEU A 435 4.80 -18.84 11.71
CA LEU A 435 5.82 -18.24 10.86
C LEU A 435 5.29 -16.99 10.13
N CYS A 436 4.04 -16.98 9.66
CA CYS A 436 3.41 -15.80 9.05
C CYS A 436 3.39 -14.58 9.98
N ASN A 437 3.39 -14.77 11.30
CA ASN A 437 3.51 -13.67 12.25
C ASN A 437 4.97 -13.36 12.58
N LEU A 438 5.80 -14.37 12.80
CA LEU A 438 7.22 -14.22 13.15
C LEU A 438 8.01 -13.43 12.11
N VAL A 439 7.68 -13.55 10.83
CA VAL A 439 8.38 -12.82 9.75
C VAL A 439 8.24 -11.30 9.83
N TYR A 440 7.39 -10.80 10.70
CA TYR A 440 7.27 -9.38 11.03
C TYR A 440 8.11 -8.97 12.26
N SER A 441 8.85 -9.91 12.88
CA SER A 441 9.90 -9.62 13.86
C SER A 441 11.25 -9.41 13.17
N SER A 442 12.17 -8.68 13.81
CA SER A 442 13.45 -8.29 13.19
C SER A 442 14.30 -9.47 12.72
N GLU A 443 14.44 -10.51 13.54
CA GLU A 443 15.29 -11.66 13.21
C GLU A 443 14.69 -12.55 12.13
N PHE A 444 13.41 -12.91 12.25
CA PHE A 444 12.75 -13.74 11.24
C PHE A 444 12.55 -12.98 9.92
N ASN A 445 12.32 -11.67 9.97
CA ASN A 445 12.30 -10.83 8.77
C ASN A 445 13.64 -10.89 8.04
N TRP A 446 14.75 -10.62 8.77
CA TRP A 446 16.09 -10.72 8.21
C TRP A 446 16.33 -12.10 7.58
N TRP A 447 15.96 -13.18 8.28
CA TRP A 447 16.17 -14.53 7.78
C TRP A 447 15.46 -14.79 6.46
N VAL A 448 14.17 -14.47 6.37
CA VAL A 448 13.37 -14.77 5.16
C VAL A 448 13.67 -13.84 3.99
N THR A 449 14.25 -12.66 4.23
CA THR A 449 14.59 -11.69 3.19
C THR A 449 16.03 -11.81 2.69
N HIS A 450 16.97 -12.36 3.47
CA HIS A 450 18.38 -12.43 3.09
C HIS A 450 18.90 -13.85 2.86
N VAL A 451 18.28 -14.87 3.48
CA VAL A 451 18.68 -16.26 3.24
C VAL A 451 17.81 -16.82 2.10
N GLU A 452 18.40 -16.95 0.92
CA GLU A 452 17.68 -17.36 -0.28
C GLU A 452 17.37 -18.87 -0.30
N PHE A 453 16.34 -19.25 -1.06
CA PHE A 453 15.97 -20.66 -1.23
C PHE A 453 16.97 -21.41 -2.11
N ASN A 454 17.19 -22.66 -1.77
CA ASN A 454 18.06 -23.61 -2.50
C ASN A 454 19.54 -23.27 -2.53
N ILE A 455 19.98 -22.20 -1.85
CA ILE A 455 21.39 -21.88 -1.63
C ILE A 455 21.85 -22.49 -0.30
N VAL A 456 23.07 -23.03 -0.29
CA VAL A 456 23.72 -23.55 0.92
C VAL A 456 24.56 -22.45 1.53
N TYR A 457 24.18 -21.97 2.70
CA TYR A 457 24.91 -20.95 3.44
C TYR A 457 25.76 -21.58 4.52
N THR A 458 27.05 -21.34 4.52
CA THR A 458 27.95 -21.66 5.65
C THR A 458 27.70 -20.67 6.79
N THR A 459 28.23 -21.00 7.99
CA THR A 459 28.13 -20.06 9.14
C THR A 459 28.79 -18.71 8.84
N ASP A 460 29.90 -18.70 8.08
CA ASP A 460 30.59 -17.46 7.74
C ASP A 460 29.80 -16.64 6.71
N MET A 461 29.23 -17.26 5.69
CA MET A 461 28.33 -16.58 4.75
C MET A 461 27.12 -15.94 5.46
N LEU A 462 26.52 -16.64 6.43
CA LEU A 462 25.42 -16.06 7.22
C LEU A 462 25.86 -14.82 8.02
N LYS A 463 27.10 -14.83 8.57
CA LYS A 463 27.65 -13.69 9.29
C LYS A 463 27.94 -12.50 8.36
N GLU A 464 28.35 -12.77 7.12
CA GLU A 464 28.57 -11.73 6.09
C GLU A 464 27.27 -11.01 5.70
N LEU A 465 26.12 -11.72 5.69
CA LEU A 465 24.80 -11.08 5.46
C LEU A 465 24.37 -10.11 6.57
N LEU A 466 25.00 -10.15 7.75
CA LEU A 466 24.72 -9.29 8.90
C LEU A 466 25.65 -8.07 8.92
N VAL A 467 25.59 -7.25 7.87
CA VAL A 467 26.57 -6.16 7.61
C VAL A 467 26.60 -5.14 8.76
N ASP A 468 25.44 -4.78 9.31
CA ASP A 468 25.31 -3.72 10.32
C ASP A 468 25.52 -4.20 11.76
N GLU A 469 25.81 -5.50 11.97
CA GLU A 469 25.94 -6.09 13.30
C GLU A 469 27.41 -6.32 13.69
N ASN A 470 27.71 -6.23 14.99
CA ASN A 470 29.03 -6.58 15.50
C ASN A 470 29.22 -8.11 15.59
N ASP A 471 30.46 -8.58 15.69
CA ASP A 471 30.79 -10.00 15.63
C ASP A 471 30.12 -10.85 16.72
N THR A 472 29.91 -10.27 17.91
CA THR A 472 29.17 -10.94 19.00
C THR A 472 27.72 -11.14 18.62
N ALA A 473 27.05 -10.12 18.10
CA ALA A 473 25.67 -10.21 17.65
C ALA A 473 25.53 -11.18 16.46
N LYS A 474 26.44 -11.14 15.47
CA LYS A 474 26.49 -12.11 14.36
C LYS A 474 26.54 -13.56 14.85
N THR A 475 27.38 -13.81 15.85
CA THR A 475 27.55 -15.14 16.45
C THR A 475 26.29 -15.55 17.23
N HIS A 476 25.66 -14.62 17.95
CA HIS A 476 24.43 -14.90 18.68
C HIS A 476 23.27 -15.23 17.74
N ILE A 477 23.03 -14.42 16.71
CA ILE A 477 21.95 -14.60 15.74
C ILE A 477 22.09 -15.94 15.02
N THR A 478 23.26 -16.25 14.50
CA THR A 478 23.50 -17.54 13.83
C THR A 478 23.33 -18.73 14.77
N SER A 479 23.71 -18.61 16.05
CA SER A 479 23.50 -19.63 17.08
C SER A 479 22.03 -19.78 17.45
N ALA A 480 21.27 -18.67 17.54
CA ALA A 480 19.84 -18.68 17.81
C ALA A 480 19.08 -19.42 16.71
N PHE A 481 19.31 -19.08 15.43
CA PHE A 481 18.67 -19.79 14.32
C PHE A 481 19.06 -21.27 14.26
N LYS A 482 20.33 -21.59 14.44
CA LYS A 482 20.76 -23.00 14.57
C LYS A 482 19.92 -23.76 15.61
N ASN A 483 19.77 -23.21 16.81
CA ASN A 483 19.05 -23.87 17.90
C ASN A 483 17.54 -23.99 17.59
N ILE A 484 16.92 -22.94 17.04
CA ILE A 484 15.51 -22.94 16.60
C ILE A 484 15.29 -24.03 15.54
N LEU A 485 16.11 -24.05 14.49
CA LEU A 485 15.94 -24.96 13.35
C LEU A 485 16.24 -26.42 13.70
N ILE A 486 17.25 -26.68 14.53
CA ILE A 486 17.59 -28.06 14.94
C ILE A 486 16.53 -28.61 15.90
N SER A 487 16.00 -27.79 16.81
CA SER A 487 14.99 -28.25 17.78
C SER A 487 13.62 -28.45 17.13
N ASN A 488 13.28 -27.67 16.09
CA ASN A 488 11.98 -27.69 15.42
C ASN A 488 12.07 -28.29 14.01
N GLN A 489 11.91 -29.63 13.92
CA GLN A 489 11.97 -30.34 12.65
C GLN A 489 10.78 -30.02 11.71
N ILE A 490 9.64 -29.54 12.25
CA ILE A 490 8.48 -29.13 11.46
C ILE A 490 8.86 -27.86 10.71
N LEU A 491 9.33 -26.85 11.44
CA LEU A 491 9.69 -25.56 10.88
C LEU A 491 10.86 -25.68 9.90
N SER A 492 11.90 -26.47 10.26
CA SER A 492 13.11 -26.59 9.47
C SER A 492 12.96 -27.46 8.22
N LYS A 493 12.36 -28.65 8.33
CA LYS A 493 12.32 -29.64 7.23
C LYS A 493 10.99 -29.66 6.51
N GLN A 494 9.85 -29.62 7.23
CA GLN A 494 8.55 -29.77 6.59
C GLN A 494 8.11 -28.47 5.92
N ILE A 495 8.32 -27.32 6.58
CA ILE A 495 8.03 -25.99 6.02
C ILE A 495 9.22 -25.48 5.18
N GLY A 496 10.43 -25.92 5.51
CA GLY A 496 11.63 -25.61 4.75
C GLY A 496 12.33 -24.31 5.14
N LEU A 497 12.09 -23.80 6.36
CA LEU A 497 12.73 -22.57 6.84
C LEU A 497 14.27 -22.67 6.88
N GLY A 498 14.84 -23.90 7.07
CA GLY A 498 16.28 -24.12 7.00
C GLY A 498 16.69 -25.49 7.50
N ILE A 499 17.14 -26.34 6.61
CA ILE A 499 17.72 -27.67 6.93
C ILE A 499 19.18 -27.45 7.30
N CYS A 500 19.53 -27.73 8.57
CA CYS A 500 20.87 -27.58 9.10
C CYS A 500 21.72 -28.84 8.90
N ASP A 501 22.94 -28.66 8.41
CA ASP A 501 24.04 -29.59 8.55
C ASP A 501 24.93 -29.16 9.73
N TYR A 502 25.21 -30.05 10.67
CA TYR A 502 25.98 -29.72 11.88
C TYR A 502 26.75 -30.89 12.43
N ASN A 503 27.85 -30.57 13.10
CA ASN A 503 28.72 -31.52 13.81
C ASN A 503 28.47 -31.44 15.32
N ILE A 504 28.67 -32.54 16.02
CA ILE A 504 28.60 -32.61 17.48
C ILE A 504 30.01 -32.80 18.03
N LYS A 505 30.46 -31.86 18.87
CA LYS A 505 31.75 -31.95 19.61
C LYS A 505 31.48 -31.59 21.08
N ASN A 506 31.90 -32.45 22.01
CA ASN A 506 31.70 -32.23 23.46
C ASN A 506 30.25 -31.85 23.80
N ASP A 507 29.30 -32.63 23.31
CA ASP A 507 27.85 -32.42 23.45
C ASP A 507 27.31 -31.08 22.92
N LYS A 508 28.12 -30.29 22.22
CA LYS A 508 27.73 -29.04 21.57
C LYS A 508 27.56 -29.22 20.06
N ARG A 509 26.46 -28.65 19.52
CA ARG A 509 26.15 -28.65 18.09
C ARG A 509 26.80 -27.44 17.41
N TYR A 510 27.59 -27.67 16.39
CA TYR A 510 28.25 -26.64 15.58
C TYR A 510 27.63 -26.65 14.18
N LEU A 511 27.05 -25.52 13.73
CA LEU A 511 26.48 -25.39 12.41
C LEU A 511 27.58 -25.36 11.36
N ASN A 512 27.54 -26.29 10.40
CA ASN A 512 28.39 -26.27 9.20
C ASN A 512 27.71 -25.43 8.12
N SER A 513 26.46 -25.75 7.81
CA SER A 513 25.68 -25.03 6.80
C SER A 513 24.18 -25.15 7.04
N VAL A 514 23.42 -24.30 6.35
CA VAL A 514 21.96 -24.32 6.33
C VAL A 514 21.47 -24.09 4.90
N LYS A 515 20.36 -24.73 4.54
CA LYS A 515 19.69 -24.56 3.25
C LYS A 515 18.19 -24.40 3.45
N ARG A 516 17.60 -23.31 2.94
CA ARG A 516 16.13 -23.18 2.85
C ARG A 516 15.61 -23.98 1.67
N THR A 517 14.43 -24.56 1.82
CA THR A 517 13.72 -25.32 0.77
C THR A 517 12.27 -24.89 0.68
N ALA A 518 11.65 -25.03 -0.48
CA ALA A 518 10.22 -24.68 -0.64
C ALA A 518 9.32 -25.60 0.19
N TRP A 519 8.22 -25.05 0.69
CA TRP A 519 7.16 -25.82 1.35
C TRP A 519 6.33 -26.59 0.31
N GLN A 520 6.59 -27.88 0.14
CA GLN A 520 6.02 -28.71 -0.94
C GLN A 520 4.50 -28.86 -0.90
N ASN A 521 3.91 -28.93 0.29
CA ASN A 521 2.48 -29.13 0.49
C ASN A 521 1.88 -27.93 1.23
N ALA A 522 2.05 -26.73 0.68
CA ALA A 522 1.57 -25.51 1.29
C ALA A 522 0.04 -25.51 1.42
N ASP A 523 -0.45 -25.30 2.64
CA ASP A 523 -1.88 -25.19 2.91
C ASP A 523 -2.43 -23.88 2.34
N ALA A 524 -3.50 -23.99 1.54
CA ALA A 524 -4.08 -22.84 0.85
C ALA A 524 -4.62 -21.77 1.81
N LYS A 525 -5.18 -22.15 2.97
CA LYS A 525 -5.71 -21.21 3.96
C LYS A 525 -4.56 -20.44 4.66
N VAL A 526 -3.42 -21.11 4.88
CA VAL A 526 -2.22 -20.45 5.39
C VAL A 526 -1.70 -19.41 4.38
N ILE A 527 -1.71 -19.74 3.09
CA ILE A 527 -1.33 -18.79 2.05
C ILE A 527 -2.31 -17.61 2.03
N LEU A 528 -3.62 -17.86 2.16
CA LEU A 528 -4.62 -16.79 2.27
C LEU A 528 -4.36 -15.90 3.49
N TYR A 529 -4.07 -16.48 4.65
CA TYR A 529 -3.70 -15.74 5.86
C TYR A 529 -2.45 -14.87 5.63
N SER A 530 -1.42 -15.45 5.03
CA SER A 530 -0.18 -14.72 4.68
C SER A 530 -0.42 -13.57 3.70
N LEU A 531 -1.33 -13.71 2.72
CA LEU A 531 -1.71 -12.65 1.79
C LEU A 531 -2.41 -11.49 2.51
N TYR A 532 -3.29 -11.77 3.47
CA TYR A 532 -3.93 -10.74 4.28
C TYR A 532 -2.92 -10.03 5.18
N LYS A 533 -2.00 -10.77 5.83
CA LYS A 533 -0.90 -10.18 6.60
C LYS A 533 -0.01 -9.29 5.74
N PHE A 534 0.27 -9.72 4.51
CA PHE A 534 1.00 -8.92 3.52
C PHE A 534 0.23 -7.63 3.18
N ALA A 535 -1.07 -7.71 2.91
CA ALA A 535 -1.91 -6.57 2.59
C ALA A 535 -1.99 -5.56 3.74
N GLU A 536 -2.21 -6.04 4.97
CA GLU A 536 -2.28 -5.24 6.20
C GLU A 536 -0.94 -4.53 6.48
N ALA A 537 0.18 -5.23 6.40
CA ALA A 537 1.51 -4.65 6.56
C ALA A 537 1.81 -3.60 5.49
N CYS A 538 1.28 -3.77 4.29
CA CYS A 538 1.38 -2.79 3.22
C CYS A 538 0.36 -1.64 3.34
N GLY A 539 -0.23 -1.42 4.52
CA GLY A 539 -1.15 -0.33 4.83
C GLY A 539 -2.52 -0.55 4.19
N ASP A 540 -3.09 -1.72 4.38
CA ASP A 540 -4.42 -2.14 3.94
C ASP A 540 -4.57 -2.10 2.40
N TYR A 541 -3.56 -2.60 1.70
CA TYR A 541 -3.59 -2.70 0.25
C TYR A 541 -3.97 -4.12 -0.20
N TYR A 542 -5.22 -4.28 -0.61
CA TYR A 542 -5.84 -5.57 -0.91
C TYR A 542 -5.82 -5.95 -2.40
N GLN A 543 -5.20 -5.14 -3.27
CA GLN A 543 -5.07 -5.42 -4.70
C GLN A 543 -3.61 -5.42 -5.13
N PHE A 544 -3.12 -6.53 -5.63
CA PHE A 544 -1.74 -6.68 -6.12
C PHE A 544 -1.68 -7.70 -7.26
N THR A 545 -0.53 -7.81 -7.89
CA THR A 545 -0.32 -8.77 -8.98
C THR A 545 0.50 -9.96 -8.51
N LEU A 546 0.35 -11.10 -9.17
CA LEU A 546 1.19 -12.25 -8.92
C LEU A 546 2.67 -11.92 -9.21
N THR A 547 2.94 -11.20 -10.30
CA THR A 547 4.28 -10.69 -10.61
C THR A 547 4.86 -9.89 -9.44
N ARG A 548 4.04 -9.04 -8.78
CA ARG A 548 4.48 -8.28 -7.61
C ARG A 548 4.82 -9.16 -6.41
N LEU A 549 4.06 -10.24 -6.19
CA LEU A 549 4.35 -11.19 -5.11
C LEU A 549 5.64 -11.99 -5.37
N MET A 550 5.91 -12.30 -6.66
CA MET A 550 7.11 -13.02 -7.09
C MET A 550 8.37 -12.17 -7.02
N ASP A 551 8.25 -10.85 -7.14
CA ASP A 551 9.38 -9.94 -7.13
C ASP A 551 9.85 -9.67 -5.69
N THR A 552 10.93 -10.34 -5.30
CA THR A 552 11.55 -10.19 -3.96
C THR A 552 12.50 -8.99 -3.88
N THR A 553 12.81 -8.35 -5.00
CA THR A 553 13.73 -7.20 -5.06
C THR A 553 13.07 -5.89 -4.67
N VAL A 554 11.75 -5.82 -4.75
CA VAL A 554 10.99 -4.62 -4.38
C VAL A 554 10.87 -4.50 -2.87
N ASP A 555 11.42 -3.43 -2.30
CA ASP A 555 11.27 -3.09 -0.89
C ASP A 555 9.78 -2.97 -0.52
N SER A 556 9.36 -3.72 0.48
CA SER A 556 7.96 -3.86 0.87
C SER A 556 7.85 -3.97 2.39
N ASP A 557 6.85 -3.27 2.96
CA ASP A 557 6.53 -3.41 4.38
C ASP A 557 5.89 -4.78 4.69
N GLY A 558 5.34 -5.46 3.68
CA GLY A 558 4.83 -6.82 3.77
C GLY A 558 5.83 -7.85 3.28
N VAL A 559 5.84 -9.01 3.92
CA VAL A 559 6.61 -10.17 3.49
C VAL A 559 5.71 -11.07 2.65
N SER A 560 6.08 -11.32 1.39
CA SER A 560 5.25 -12.12 0.49
C SER A 560 5.25 -13.60 0.89
N PRO A 561 4.16 -14.35 0.62
CA PRO A 561 4.14 -15.80 0.84
C PRO A 561 5.29 -16.54 0.16
N ILE A 562 5.80 -15.98 -0.94
CA ILE A 562 6.91 -16.55 -1.69
C ILE A 562 8.23 -16.43 -0.93
N GLN A 563 8.47 -15.27 -0.32
CA GLN A 563 9.63 -15.05 0.56
C GLN A 563 9.57 -15.93 1.81
N ILE A 564 8.35 -16.22 2.30
CA ILE A 564 8.17 -17.06 3.49
C ILE A 564 8.37 -18.54 3.14
N PHE A 565 7.71 -19.04 2.08
CA PHE A 565 7.53 -20.47 1.81
C PHE A 565 8.24 -20.99 0.54
N GLY A 566 8.87 -20.13 -0.26
CA GLY A 566 9.63 -20.52 -1.45
C GLY A 566 8.80 -21.07 -2.59
N LEU A 567 7.52 -20.67 -2.71
CA LEU A 567 6.61 -21.18 -3.72
C LEU A 567 6.99 -20.65 -5.12
N ASP A 568 7.01 -21.55 -6.09
CA ASP A 568 7.15 -21.15 -7.50
C ASP A 568 5.84 -20.57 -8.06
N LYS A 569 5.95 -19.97 -9.25
CA LYS A 569 4.83 -19.28 -9.90
C LYS A 569 3.65 -20.21 -10.20
N ASP A 570 3.92 -21.43 -10.64
CA ASP A 570 2.87 -22.38 -11.04
C ASP A 570 2.12 -22.90 -9.81
N THR A 571 2.85 -23.27 -8.77
CA THR A 571 2.28 -23.67 -7.47
C THR A 571 1.45 -22.53 -6.88
N MET A 572 1.96 -21.30 -6.85
CA MET A 572 1.23 -20.14 -6.33
C MET A 572 -0.02 -19.85 -7.16
N THR A 573 0.07 -19.92 -8.49
CA THR A 573 -1.08 -19.75 -9.40
C THR A 573 -2.17 -20.79 -9.12
N SER A 574 -1.78 -22.04 -8.92
CA SER A 574 -2.71 -23.14 -8.62
C SER A 574 -3.43 -22.92 -7.29
N ILE A 575 -2.68 -22.56 -6.24
CA ILE A 575 -3.23 -22.25 -4.91
C ILE A 575 -4.21 -21.07 -5.00
N LEU A 576 -3.85 -19.99 -5.68
CA LEU A 576 -4.68 -18.79 -5.81
C LEU A 576 -5.98 -19.06 -6.57
N LYS A 577 -5.95 -19.86 -7.63
CA LYS A 577 -7.16 -20.30 -8.36
C LYS A 577 -8.06 -21.15 -7.46
N GLY A 578 -7.49 -22.08 -6.70
CA GLY A 578 -8.21 -22.89 -5.74
C GLY A 578 -8.86 -22.05 -4.64
N LEU A 579 -8.14 -21.07 -4.12
CA LEU A 579 -8.66 -20.13 -3.13
C LEU A 579 -9.82 -19.29 -3.67
N ALA A 580 -9.70 -18.76 -4.88
CA ALA A 580 -10.78 -17.97 -5.49
C ALA A 580 -12.05 -18.79 -5.74
N THR A 581 -11.91 -20.09 -6.00
CA THR A 581 -13.05 -21.02 -6.17
C THR A 581 -13.69 -21.36 -4.83
N ASN A 582 -12.88 -21.69 -3.80
CA ASN A 582 -13.38 -22.23 -2.53
C ASN A 582 -13.73 -21.14 -1.51
N TYR A 583 -13.12 -19.95 -1.63
CA TYR A 583 -13.28 -18.82 -0.70
C TYR A 583 -13.52 -17.50 -1.45
N PRO A 584 -14.57 -17.40 -2.32
CA PRO A 584 -14.82 -16.20 -3.14
C PRO A 584 -15.12 -14.96 -2.28
N ASP A 585 -15.60 -15.14 -1.04
CA ASP A 585 -15.82 -14.05 -0.08
C ASP A 585 -14.53 -13.47 0.51
N TYR A 586 -13.38 -14.05 0.23
CA TYR A 586 -12.08 -13.59 0.70
C TYR A 586 -11.18 -13.11 -0.44
N ILE A 587 -11.22 -13.78 -1.59
CA ILE A 587 -10.27 -13.54 -2.68
C ILE A 587 -10.91 -13.75 -4.05
N SER A 588 -10.55 -12.92 -5.01
CA SER A 588 -10.76 -13.16 -6.44
C SER A 588 -9.46 -12.98 -7.21
N VAL A 589 -9.28 -13.74 -8.27
CA VAL A 589 -8.09 -13.67 -9.13
C VAL A 589 -8.48 -13.57 -10.60
N ALA A 590 -7.68 -12.85 -11.37
CA ALA A 590 -7.83 -12.73 -12.82
C ALA A 590 -6.46 -13.00 -13.48
N PHE A 591 -6.31 -14.24 -13.99
CA PHE A 591 -5.09 -14.70 -14.66
C PHE A 591 -5.42 -14.97 -16.15
N THR A 592 -5.65 -13.92 -16.93
CA THR A 592 -5.95 -14.00 -18.36
C THR A 592 -5.06 -13.04 -19.14
N LEU A 593 -4.54 -13.53 -20.25
CA LEU A 593 -3.74 -12.89 -21.32
C LEU A 593 -2.69 -11.83 -20.91
N ASP A 594 -2.98 -10.84 -20.10
CA ASP A 594 -2.04 -9.83 -19.58
C ASP A 594 -2.42 -9.41 -18.15
N LEU A 595 -3.31 -10.14 -17.47
CA LEU A 595 -3.76 -9.86 -16.13
C LEU A 595 -3.26 -10.96 -15.20
N ASP A 596 -2.55 -10.57 -14.16
CA ASP A 596 -2.14 -11.42 -13.06
C ASP A 596 -2.60 -10.86 -11.71
N ASN A 597 -3.83 -10.30 -11.71
CA ASN A 597 -4.39 -9.58 -10.58
C ASN A 597 -4.90 -10.53 -9.49
N ILE A 598 -4.62 -10.15 -8.25
CA ILE A 598 -5.11 -10.77 -7.03
C ILE A 598 -5.83 -9.67 -6.25
N ASN A 599 -7.10 -9.89 -5.94
CA ASN A 599 -7.92 -8.96 -5.17
C ASN A 599 -8.41 -9.67 -3.91
N LEU A 600 -7.94 -9.24 -2.76
CA LEU A 600 -8.50 -9.64 -1.47
C LEU A 600 -9.70 -8.75 -1.14
N ARG A 601 -10.68 -9.27 -0.42
CA ARG A 601 -11.83 -8.50 0.03
C ARG A 601 -11.40 -7.58 1.18
N HIS A 602 -11.54 -6.28 0.99
CA HIS A 602 -11.08 -5.25 1.93
C HIS A 602 -11.91 -5.16 3.22
N GLU A 603 -13.12 -5.73 3.21
CA GLU A 603 -13.97 -5.89 4.38
C GLU A 603 -13.58 -7.06 5.29
N LYS A 604 -12.63 -7.89 4.85
CA LYS A 604 -12.05 -9.00 5.60
C LYS A 604 -10.63 -8.66 6.05
N SER A 605 -10.18 -9.35 7.07
CA SER A 605 -8.85 -9.22 7.69
C SER A 605 -8.17 -10.57 7.85
N SER A 606 -6.89 -10.56 8.21
CA SER A 606 -6.19 -11.80 8.59
C SER A 606 -6.88 -12.51 9.77
N ALA A 607 -7.50 -11.77 10.69
CA ALA A 607 -8.26 -12.34 11.79
C ALA A 607 -9.51 -13.10 11.32
N ASP A 608 -10.18 -12.63 10.25
CA ASP A 608 -11.32 -13.33 9.67
C ASP A 608 -10.90 -14.65 9.00
N VAL A 609 -9.71 -14.67 8.38
CA VAL A 609 -9.17 -15.91 7.77
C VAL A 609 -8.88 -16.99 8.82
N LEU A 610 -8.50 -16.61 10.04
CA LEU A 610 -8.32 -17.57 11.15
C LEU A 610 -9.61 -18.33 11.48
N GLY A 611 -10.78 -17.75 11.21
CA GLY A 611 -12.07 -18.42 11.36
C GLY A 611 -12.32 -19.58 10.39
N LEU A 612 -11.44 -19.79 9.41
CA LEU A 612 -11.52 -20.87 8.44
C LEU A 612 -10.81 -22.16 8.93
N PHE A 613 -10.03 -22.06 9.99
CA PHE A 613 -9.31 -23.19 10.60
C PHE A 613 -10.09 -23.80 11.75
#